data_95d4dc7f765a822b7792598b86b2753f
#
_entry.id   95d4dc7f765a822b7792598b86b2753f
#
_cell.length_a   1.000
_cell.length_b   1.000
_cell.length_c   1.000
_cell.angle_alpha   90.00
_cell.angle_beta   90.00
_cell.angle_gamma   90.00
#
_symmetry.space_group_name_H-M   'P 1'
#
loop_
_entity.id
_entity.type
_entity.pdbx_description
1 polymer ?
#
loop_
_entity_poly.entity_id
_entity_poly.type
_entity_poly.pdbx_seq_one_letter_code
_entity_poly.pdbx_strand_id
1 'polypeptide(L)'
;NLKKEDVIILPIINFIAASNLASMLQAKIYYADVCPNTGQMTPETLKACVKKNKLKNIKAVVVMYLGGNPDNIKNFYYLKKKYKFYLLEDACHALGSKYIYNGKIYNVGCCIHSDICVFSLHPLKTITSGEGGIVATNNLDIFNRLIKLKNSGIDKKDYKKKTNFPHWLYDIKYPGLNYRLSDINCSLGYSQLKKINKFISKRKKIA
;
A
#
# COMPACT_ATOMS: atom_id res chain seq x y z
N ASN A 1 12.31 -3.31 4.83
CA ASN A 1 13.00 -4.06 3.79
C ASN A 1 12.52 -5.49 3.76
N LEU A 2 11.84 -5.90 2.69
CA LEU A 2 11.63 -7.30 2.41
C LEU A 2 12.96 -7.89 1.92
N LYS A 3 13.38 -9.00 2.51
CA LYS A 3 14.61 -9.70 2.17
C LYS A 3 14.28 -11.09 1.66
N LYS A 4 15.27 -11.74 1.06
CA LYS A 4 15.22 -13.16 0.76
C LYS A 4 14.75 -13.93 2.01
N GLU A 5 13.88 -14.91 1.80
CA GLU A 5 13.30 -15.77 2.85
C GLU A 5 12.36 -15.08 3.86
N ASP A 6 12.17 -13.75 3.82
CA ASP A 6 11.14 -13.09 4.64
C ASP A 6 9.76 -13.63 4.27
N VAL A 7 8.92 -13.89 5.28
CA VAL A 7 7.58 -14.42 5.08
C VAL A 7 6.60 -13.28 4.82
N ILE A 8 5.89 -13.34 3.69
CA ILE A 8 4.78 -12.44 3.36
C ILE A 8 3.50 -13.25 3.16
N ILE A 9 2.38 -12.75 3.68
CA ILE A 9 1.06 -13.34 3.47
C ILE A 9 0.22 -12.42 2.61
N LEU A 10 -0.36 -12.97 1.55
CA LEU A 10 -1.24 -12.29 0.60
C LEU A 10 -2.60 -12.98 0.57
N PRO A 11 -3.71 -12.28 0.29
CA PRO A 11 -4.95 -12.94 -0.06
C PRO A 11 -4.81 -13.69 -1.38
N ILE A 12 -5.44 -14.85 -1.50
CA ILE A 12 -5.39 -15.66 -2.76
C ILE A 12 -6.07 -14.93 -3.92
N ILE A 13 -7.09 -14.11 -3.64
CA ILE A 13 -7.69 -13.20 -4.61
C ILE A 13 -7.02 -11.84 -4.45
N ASN A 14 -6.12 -11.52 -5.37
CA ASN A 14 -5.38 -10.27 -5.38
C ASN A 14 -4.85 -9.96 -6.78
N PHE A 15 -4.48 -8.70 -7.04
CA PHE A 15 -3.74 -8.37 -8.24
C PHE A 15 -2.30 -8.91 -8.13
N ILE A 16 -1.77 -9.42 -9.22
CA ILE A 16 -0.50 -10.18 -9.27
C ILE A 16 0.74 -9.37 -8.82
N ALA A 17 0.67 -8.03 -8.82
CA ALA A 17 1.83 -7.18 -8.53
C ALA A 17 2.50 -7.48 -7.18
N ALA A 18 1.71 -7.71 -6.12
CA ALA A 18 2.25 -8.01 -4.80
C ALA A 18 3.04 -9.33 -4.79
N SER A 19 2.53 -10.35 -5.47
CA SER A 19 3.18 -11.65 -5.63
C SER A 19 4.47 -11.53 -6.45
N ASN A 20 4.42 -10.81 -7.57
CA ASN A 20 5.58 -10.60 -8.43
C ASN A 20 6.71 -9.91 -7.69
N LEU A 21 6.41 -8.81 -6.97
CA LEU A 21 7.42 -8.08 -6.19
C LEU A 21 8.03 -8.94 -5.09
N ALA A 22 7.22 -9.71 -4.38
CA ALA A 22 7.71 -10.62 -3.35
C ALA A 22 8.61 -11.71 -3.95
N SER A 23 8.22 -12.28 -5.11
CA SER A 23 9.03 -13.27 -5.84
C SER A 23 10.36 -12.70 -6.33
N MET A 24 10.37 -11.49 -6.90
CA MET A 24 11.59 -10.80 -7.33
C MET A 24 12.56 -10.57 -6.18
N LEU A 25 12.07 -10.37 -4.96
CA LEU A 25 12.86 -10.21 -3.74
C LEU A 25 13.19 -11.56 -3.06
N GLN A 26 12.81 -12.68 -3.68
CA GLN A 26 13.00 -14.04 -3.16
C GLN A 26 12.39 -14.23 -1.75
N ALA A 27 11.30 -13.54 -1.47
CA ALA A 27 10.54 -13.72 -0.23
C ALA A 27 9.67 -14.98 -0.33
N LYS A 28 9.37 -15.59 0.83
CA LYS A 28 8.44 -16.71 0.94
C LYS A 28 7.01 -16.20 0.96
N ILE A 29 6.23 -16.55 -0.07
CA ILE A 29 4.85 -16.14 -0.20
C ILE A 29 3.93 -17.24 0.32
N TYR A 30 2.99 -16.87 1.19
CA TYR A 30 1.88 -17.70 1.60
C TYR A 30 0.57 -17.03 1.23
N TYR A 31 -0.35 -17.79 0.68
CA TYR A 31 -1.67 -17.28 0.33
C TYR A 31 -2.68 -17.69 1.42
N ALA A 32 -3.33 -16.70 2.00
CA ALA A 32 -4.48 -16.91 2.86
C ALA A 32 -5.75 -16.97 2.01
N ASP A 33 -6.66 -17.85 2.40
CA ASP A 33 -7.95 -17.96 1.74
C ASP A 33 -8.80 -16.70 1.95
N VAL A 34 -9.90 -16.61 1.23
CA VAL A 34 -10.83 -15.50 1.29
C VAL A 34 -12.21 -15.96 1.73
N CYS A 35 -13.00 -15.06 2.27
CA CYS A 35 -14.40 -15.30 2.54
C CYS A 35 -15.16 -15.44 1.20
N PRO A 36 -15.93 -16.51 0.96
CA PRO A 36 -16.62 -16.72 -0.31
C PRO A 36 -17.66 -15.63 -0.63
N ASN A 37 -18.23 -15.00 0.40
CA ASN A 37 -19.23 -13.96 0.23
C ASN A 37 -18.63 -12.60 -0.16
N THR A 38 -17.40 -12.30 0.26
CA THR A 38 -16.77 -10.99 0.05
C THR A 38 -15.57 -11.02 -0.90
N GLY A 39 -15.01 -12.20 -1.17
CA GLY A 39 -13.76 -12.35 -1.91
C GLY A 39 -12.53 -11.76 -1.20
N GLN A 40 -12.66 -11.38 0.08
CA GLN A 40 -11.58 -10.75 0.84
C GLN A 40 -11.02 -11.69 1.89
N MET A 41 -9.71 -11.57 2.16
CA MET A 41 -9.08 -12.21 3.31
C MET A 41 -9.71 -11.68 4.60
N THR A 42 -9.98 -12.58 5.54
CA THR A 42 -10.49 -12.22 6.87
C THR A 42 -9.45 -12.53 7.95
N PRO A 43 -9.59 -11.99 9.16
CA PRO A 43 -8.75 -12.36 10.29
C PRO A 43 -8.71 -13.86 10.55
N GLU A 44 -9.83 -14.56 10.32
CA GLU A 44 -9.97 -16.01 10.50
C GLU A 44 -9.16 -16.77 9.45
N THR A 45 -9.27 -16.39 8.16
CA THR A 45 -8.51 -17.03 7.08
C THR A 45 -7.01 -16.75 7.20
N LEU A 46 -6.62 -15.55 7.67
CA LEU A 46 -5.22 -15.24 8.00
C LEU A 46 -4.71 -16.15 9.14
N LYS A 47 -5.46 -16.29 10.24
CA LYS A 47 -5.09 -17.19 11.36
C LYS A 47 -4.99 -18.65 10.91
N ALA A 48 -5.92 -19.11 10.06
CA ALA A 48 -5.90 -20.45 9.48
C ALA A 48 -4.63 -20.68 8.65
N CYS A 49 -4.26 -19.72 7.78
CA CYS A 49 -3.02 -19.76 7.01
C CYS A 49 -1.79 -19.85 7.91
N VAL A 50 -1.70 -19.02 8.93
CA VAL A 50 -0.59 -19.01 9.91
C VAL A 50 -0.48 -20.37 10.62
N LYS A 51 -1.60 -20.92 11.10
CA LYS A 51 -1.66 -22.20 11.82
C LYS A 51 -1.29 -23.36 10.91
N LYS A 52 -1.91 -23.48 9.73
CA LYS A 52 -1.71 -24.55 8.75
C LYS A 52 -0.24 -24.68 8.34
N ASN A 53 0.41 -23.55 8.10
CA ASN A 53 1.80 -23.51 7.64
C ASN A 53 2.81 -23.33 8.77
N LYS A 54 2.37 -23.35 10.05
CA LYS A 54 3.23 -23.18 11.24
C LYS A 54 4.13 -21.94 11.14
N LEU A 55 3.60 -20.83 10.59
CA LEU A 55 4.38 -19.65 10.28
C LEU A 55 4.86 -18.94 11.55
N LYS A 56 6.13 -18.58 11.54
CA LYS A 56 6.80 -17.74 12.54
C LYS A 56 7.47 -16.57 11.85
N ASN A 57 7.68 -15.47 12.57
CA ASN A 57 8.41 -14.30 12.07
C ASN A 57 7.83 -13.75 10.75
N ILE A 58 6.50 -13.60 10.68
CA ILE A 58 5.83 -13.03 9.51
C ILE A 58 6.30 -11.58 9.34
N LYS A 59 6.88 -11.28 8.17
CA LYS A 59 7.41 -9.93 7.88
C LYS A 59 6.31 -8.96 7.51
N ALA A 60 5.39 -9.36 6.64
CA ALA A 60 4.34 -8.51 6.15
C ALA A 60 3.06 -9.29 5.84
N VAL A 61 1.94 -8.62 6.00
CA VAL A 61 0.63 -9.08 5.55
C VAL A 61 0.03 -7.98 4.68
N VAL A 62 -0.43 -8.33 3.48
CA VAL A 62 -1.18 -7.43 2.62
C VAL A 62 -2.67 -7.76 2.74
N VAL A 63 -3.47 -6.76 3.00
CA VAL A 63 -4.94 -6.84 2.93
C VAL A 63 -5.41 -6.07 1.72
N MET A 64 -6.26 -6.68 0.88
CA MET A 64 -6.84 -6.02 -0.28
C MET A 64 -8.29 -5.68 -0.03
N TYR A 65 -8.69 -4.46 -0.35
CA TYR A 65 -10.08 -3.99 -0.26
C TYR A 65 -10.80 -4.20 -1.59
N LEU A 66 -11.18 -5.44 -1.89
CA LEU A 66 -11.91 -5.80 -3.10
C LEU A 66 -13.22 -5.01 -3.17
N GLY A 67 -13.52 -4.42 -4.33
CA GLY A 67 -14.69 -3.56 -4.49
C GLY A 67 -14.66 -2.26 -3.67
N GLY A 68 -13.56 -1.97 -2.96
CA GLY A 68 -13.40 -0.76 -2.14
C GLY A 68 -13.96 -0.87 -0.72
N ASN A 69 -14.24 -2.08 -0.24
CA ASN A 69 -14.75 -2.34 1.11
C ASN A 69 -13.61 -2.54 2.13
N PRO A 70 -13.39 -1.62 3.09
CA PRO A 70 -12.30 -1.70 4.08
C PRO A 70 -12.69 -2.50 5.34
N ASP A 71 -13.45 -3.57 5.18
CA ASP A 71 -13.84 -4.41 6.30
C ASP A 71 -12.65 -5.02 7.03
N ASN A 72 -12.85 -5.28 8.32
CA ASN A 72 -11.92 -5.99 9.19
C ASN A 72 -10.56 -5.32 9.46
N ILE A 73 -10.27 -4.09 8.98
CA ILE A 73 -8.96 -3.45 9.21
C ILE A 73 -8.60 -3.38 10.70
N LYS A 74 -9.57 -3.10 11.58
CA LYS A 74 -9.38 -3.10 13.03
C LYS A 74 -8.89 -4.44 13.58
N ASN A 75 -9.45 -5.54 13.08
CA ASN A 75 -9.09 -6.88 13.51
C ASN A 75 -7.70 -7.29 13.00
N PHE A 76 -7.36 -6.91 11.77
CA PHE A 76 -5.99 -7.05 11.24
C PHE A 76 -4.98 -6.23 12.04
N TYR A 77 -5.34 -5.04 12.50
CA TYR A 77 -4.50 -4.24 13.39
C TYR A 77 -4.20 -4.94 14.72
N TYR A 78 -5.18 -5.64 15.33
CA TYR A 78 -4.92 -6.46 16.51
C TYR A 78 -4.01 -7.64 16.20
N LEU A 79 -4.20 -8.31 15.07
CA LEU A 79 -3.32 -9.39 14.63
C LEU A 79 -1.90 -8.90 14.35
N LYS A 80 -1.76 -7.72 13.73
CA LYS A 80 -0.47 -7.06 13.54
C LYS A 80 0.28 -6.89 14.86
N LYS A 81 -0.39 -6.41 15.91
CA LYS A 81 0.22 -6.26 17.24
C LYS A 81 0.63 -7.61 17.83
N LYS A 82 -0.22 -8.62 17.68
CA LYS A 82 0.01 -9.98 18.20
C LYS A 82 1.19 -10.67 17.51
N TYR A 83 1.25 -10.63 16.17
CA TYR A 83 2.24 -11.36 15.38
C TYR A 83 3.41 -10.46 14.93
N LYS A 84 3.40 -9.16 15.22
CA LYS A 84 4.47 -8.17 14.97
C LYS A 84 4.87 -8.06 13.50
N PHE A 85 3.93 -8.18 12.57
CA PHE A 85 4.15 -7.99 11.14
C PHE A 85 3.86 -6.54 10.69
N TYR A 86 4.37 -6.15 9.52
CA TYR A 86 3.94 -4.94 8.83
C TYR A 86 2.61 -5.20 8.11
N LEU A 87 1.63 -4.32 8.34
CA LEU A 87 0.31 -4.39 7.69
C LEU A 87 0.26 -3.40 6.53
N LEU A 88 0.06 -3.92 5.32
CA LEU A 88 -0.07 -3.15 4.09
C LEU A 88 -1.52 -3.23 3.61
N GLU A 89 -2.11 -2.07 3.33
CA GLU A 89 -3.44 -1.97 2.70
C GLU A 89 -3.26 -1.83 1.19
N ASP A 90 -3.67 -2.83 0.42
CA ASP A 90 -3.93 -2.65 -1.00
C ASP A 90 -5.31 -2.02 -1.16
N ALA A 91 -5.32 -0.70 -1.24
CA ALA A 91 -6.49 0.13 -1.37
C ALA A 91 -6.72 0.60 -2.83
N CYS A 92 -6.21 -0.16 -3.81
CA CYS A 92 -6.33 0.18 -5.23
C CYS A 92 -7.78 0.31 -5.71
N HIS A 93 -8.76 -0.25 -4.98
CA HIS A 93 -10.19 -0.06 -5.23
C HIS A 93 -10.88 0.87 -4.21
N ALA A 94 -10.17 1.34 -3.17
CA ALA A 94 -10.78 1.94 -1.98
C ALA A 94 -10.48 3.44 -1.81
N LEU A 95 -10.01 4.13 -2.86
CA LEU A 95 -9.80 5.58 -2.78
C LEU A 95 -11.14 6.29 -2.54
N GLY A 96 -11.23 7.00 -1.40
CA GLY A 96 -12.43 7.67 -0.93
C GLY A 96 -13.35 6.80 -0.06
N SER A 97 -13.02 5.53 0.16
CA SER A 97 -13.72 4.65 1.12
C SER A 97 -13.41 5.05 2.56
N LYS A 98 -14.34 4.69 3.46
CA LYS A 98 -14.25 5.01 4.89
C LYS A 98 -14.59 3.77 5.72
N TYR A 99 -14.06 3.72 6.93
CA TYR A 99 -14.42 2.71 7.93
C TYR A 99 -14.66 3.34 9.30
N ILE A 100 -15.36 2.62 10.17
CA ILE A 100 -15.67 3.07 11.53
C ILE A 100 -14.83 2.26 12.53
N TYR A 101 -14.17 2.96 13.45
CA TYR A 101 -13.45 2.36 14.55
C TYR A 101 -13.69 3.17 15.83
N ASN A 102 -14.17 2.51 16.89
CA ASN A 102 -14.53 3.13 18.17
C ASN A 102 -15.40 4.39 18.01
N GLY A 103 -16.45 4.29 17.19
CA GLY A 103 -17.39 5.39 16.93
C GLY A 103 -16.87 6.53 16.06
N LYS A 104 -15.59 6.50 15.64
CA LYS A 104 -14.99 7.51 14.78
C LYS A 104 -14.88 7.01 13.34
N ILE A 105 -15.08 7.93 12.39
CA ILE A 105 -14.95 7.66 10.95
C ILE A 105 -13.51 7.96 10.53
N TYR A 106 -12.90 7.02 9.82
CA TYR A 106 -11.57 7.13 9.24
C TYR A 106 -11.63 6.95 7.73
N ASN A 107 -10.84 7.72 7.01
CA ASN A 107 -10.65 7.49 5.58
C ASN A 107 -9.63 6.36 5.38
N VAL A 108 -9.85 5.51 4.38
CA VAL A 108 -8.82 4.60 3.90
C VAL A 108 -7.60 5.40 3.46
N GLY A 109 -6.40 4.97 3.84
CA GLY A 109 -5.16 5.70 3.62
C GLY A 109 -4.73 6.62 4.77
N CYS A 110 -5.53 6.75 5.84
CA CYS A 110 -5.09 7.48 7.03
C CYS A 110 -3.93 6.79 7.78
N CYS A 111 -3.67 5.52 7.49
CA CYS A 111 -2.59 4.71 8.07
C CYS A 111 -2.51 4.71 9.60
N ILE A 112 -3.65 4.87 10.31
CA ILE A 112 -3.70 4.78 11.78
C ILE A 112 -3.66 3.31 12.21
N HIS A 113 -4.23 2.42 11.41
CA HIS A 113 -4.33 1.00 11.70
C HIS A 113 -3.43 0.12 10.83
N SER A 114 -2.67 0.72 9.90
CA SER A 114 -1.71 0.06 9.02
C SER A 114 -0.37 0.79 9.01
N ASP A 115 0.65 0.21 8.39
CA ASP A 115 1.95 0.86 8.20
C ASP A 115 2.02 1.59 6.87
N ILE A 116 1.37 1.02 5.85
CA ILE A 116 1.40 1.51 4.47
C ILE A 116 0.02 1.28 3.86
N CYS A 117 -0.44 2.25 3.09
CA CYS A 117 -1.61 2.11 2.22
C CYS A 117 -1.23 2.49 0.78
N VAL A 118 -1.65 1.68 -0.19
CA VAL A 118 -1.33 1.87 -1.61
C VAL A 118 -2.61 2.08 -2.40
N PHE A 119 -2.61 3.10 -3.26
CA PHE A 119 -3.68 3.40 -4.21
C PHE A 119 -3.16 3.33 -5.64
N SER A 120 -3.98 2.84 -6.54
CA SER A 120 -3.75 2.87 -7.98
C SER A 120 -4.47 4.05 -8.63
N LEU A 121 -3.81 4.67 -9.59
CA LEU A 121 -4.37 5.72 -10.46
C LEU A 121 -4.49 5.25 -11.92
N HIS A 122 -4.55 3.94 -12.14
CA HIS A 122 -4.84 3.33 -13.44
C HIS A 122 -6.23 3.80 -13.96
N PRO A 123 -6.50 3.88 -15.26
CA PRO A 123 -7.76 4.38 -15.84
C PRO A 123 -9.04 3.76 -15.29
N LEU A 124 -9.03 2.49 -14.89
CA LEU A 124 -10.20 1.79 -14.35
C LEU A 124 -10.51 2.11 -12.88
N LYS A 125 -9.67 2.89 -12.19
CA LYS A 125 -9.84 3.16 -10.76
C LYS A 125 -10.83 4.31 -10.50
N THR A 126 -11.02 4.68 -9.24
CA THR A 126 -11.96 5.74 -8.84
C THR A 126 -11.63 7.08 -9.47
N ILE A 127 -10.34 7.40 -9.52
CA ILE A 127 -9.77 8.50 -10.30
C ILE A 127 -8.55 7.97 -11.06
N THR A 128 -8.12 8.68 -12.08
CA THR A 128 -6.96 8.29 -12.88
C THR A 128 -5.98 9.44 -13.08
N SER A 129 -4.72 9.07 -13.27
CA SER A 129 -3.66 9.95 -13.80
C SER A 129 -3.09 9.42 -15.13
N GLY A 130 -3.86 8.58 -15.85
CA GLY A 130 -3.37 7.78 -16.97
C GLY A 130 -2.74 6.51 -16.44
N GLU A 131 -1.57 6.60 -15.86
CA GLU A 131 -0.92 5.59 -15.04
C GLU A 131 -0.38 6.27 -13.78
N GLY A 132 -0.26 5.51 -12.68
CA GLY A 132 0.31 6.04 -11.45
C GLY A 132 -0.16 5.32 -10.20
N GLY A 133 0.42 5.72 -9.07
CA GLY A 133 0.07 5.22 -7.75
C GLY A 133 0.42 6.20 -6.65
N ILE A 134 -0.23 6.03 -5.52
CA ILE A 134 0.01 6.80 -4.31
C ILE A 134 0.34 5.82 -3.19
N VAL A 135 1.37 6.13 -2.41
CA VAL A 135 1.68 5.42 -1.18
C VAL A 135 1.51 6.38 -0.01
N ALA A 136 0.68 6.01 0.94
CA ALA A 136 0.48 6.73 2.19
C ALA A 136 1.11 5.98 3.37
N THR A 137 1.69 6.72 4.31
CA THR A 137 2.22 6.19 5.57
C THR A 137 2.34 7.31 6.61
N ASN A 138 2.17 6.96 7.89
CA ASN A 138 2.46 7.86 9.01
C ASN A 138 3.87 7.63 9.59
N ASN A 139 4.61 6.66 9.08
CA ASN A 139 5.96 6.35 9.54
C ASN A 139 6.99 7.16 8.74
N LEU A 140 7.72 8.06 9.41
CA LEU A 140 8.69 8.96 8.79
C LEU A 140 9.86 8.20 8.14
N ASP A 141 10.31 7.09 8.71
CA ASP A 141 11.40 6.29 8.14
C ASP A 141 10.97 5.61 6.85
N ILE A 142 9.74 5.05 6.83
CA ILE A 142 9.15 4.49 5.62
C ILE A 142 9.01 5.58 4.56
N PHE A 143 8.47 6.75 4.91
CA PHE A 143 8.32 7.89 4.00
C PHE A 143 9.66 8.31 3.39
N ASN A 144 10.67 8.57 4.23
CA ASN A 144 12.00 8.99 3.78
C ASN A 144 12.64 7.97 2.84
N ARG A 145 12.41 6.67 3.10
CA ARG A 145 12.89 5.60 2.25
C ARG A 145 12.16 5.55 0.90
N LEU A 146 10.84 5.69 0.90
CA LEU A 146 10.02 5.71 -0.32
C LEU A 146 10.41 6.88 -1.25
N ILE A 147 10.67 8.07 -0.69
CA ILE A 147 11.13 9.24 -1.46
C ILE A 147 12.44 8.93 -2.20
N LYS A 148 13.37 8.22 -1.57
CA LYS A 148 14.62 7.83 -2.21
C LYS A 148 14.41 6.72 -3.25
N LEU A 149 13.66 5.66 -2.89
CA LEU A 149 13.40 4.53 -3.79
C LEU A 149 12.72 4.97 -5.08
N LYS A 150 11.72 5.86 -5.02
CA LYS A 150 11.03 6.36 -6.22
C LYS A 150 11.93 7.25 -7.11
N ASN A 151 13.05 7.71 -6.60
CA ASN A 151 13.97 8.62 -7.27
C ASN A 151 15.38 8.02 -7.37
N SER A 152 15.49 6.82 -7.90
CA SER A 152 16.77 6.12 -8.19
C SER A 152 17.71 5.96 -6.99
N GLY A 153 17.19 6.01 -5.76
CA GLY A 153 18.00 5.93 -4.54
C GLY A 153 18.75 7.20 -4.17
N ILE A 154 18.49 8.30 -4.88
CA ILE A 154 19.18 9.58 -4.71
C ILE A 154 18.88 10.18 -3.34
N ASP A 155 19.94 10.60 -2.64
CA ASP A 155 19.89 11.39 -1.42
C ASP A 155 20.63 12.72 -1.60
N LYS A 156 19.92 13.83 -1.41
CA LYS A 156 20.49 15.19 -1.48
C LYS A 156 20.58 15.87 -0.10
N LYS A 157 20.25 15.16 0.99
CA LYS A 157 20.15 15.80 2.33
C LYS A 157 21.48 16.38 2.81
N ASP A 158 22.58 15.68 2.57
CA ASP A 158 23.91 16.07 3.06
C ASP A 158 24.48 17.27 2.26
N TYR A 159 24.00 17.48 1.04
CA TYR A 159 24.46 18.54 0.13
C TYR A 159 23.65 19.82 0.23
N LYS A 160 22.37 19.77 0.59
CA LYS A 160 21.52 20.96 0.76
C LYS A 160 22.00 21.92 1.86
N LYS A 161 22.86 21.48 2.77
CA LYS A 161 23.36 22.28 3.89
C LYS A 161 24.68 23.01 3.58
N LYS A 162 25.29 22.78 2.42
CA LYS A 162 26.59 23.36 2.04
C LYS A 162 26.38 24.47 1.02
N THR A 163 26.72 25.70 1.39
CA THR A 163 26.45 26.93 0.61
C THR A 163 27.10 27.00 -0.78
N ASN A 164 28.16 26.22 -1.04
CA ASN A 164 28.88 26.23 -2.34
C ASN A 164 28.95 24.86 -3.01
N PHE A 165 27.97 24.00 -2.76
CA PHE A 165 28.00 22.67 -3.34
C PHE A 165 27.31 22.64 -4.70
N PRO A 166 27.89 22.01 -5.74
CA PRO A 166 27.26 21.92 -7.05
C PRO A 166 25.90 21.23 -6.94
N HIS A 167 24.82 21.87 -7.42
CA HIS A 167 23.44 21.36 -7.31
C HIS A 167 23.19 20.03 -8.05
N TRP A 168 24.09 19.67 -8.98
CA TRP A 168 24.07 18.39 -9.71
C TRP A 168 24.69 17.24 -8.93
N LEU A 169 25.44 17.48 -7.84
CA LEU A 169 26.06 16.43 -7.05
C LEU A 169 25.05 15.80 -6.06
N TYR A 170 25.06 14.49 -5.97
CA TYR A 170 24.22 13.69 -5.08
C TYR A 170 24.85 12.34 -4.78
N ASP A 171 24.42 11.70 -3.68
CA ASP A 171 24.76 10.33 -3.34
C ASP A 171 23.62 9.38 -3.72
N ILE A 172 24.00 8.13 -4.04
CA ILE A 172 23.08 7.01 -4.17
C ILE A 172 23.24 6.14 -2.92
N LYS A 173 22.22 6.11 -2.05
CA LYS A 173 22.28 5.36 -0.79
C LYS A 173 21.95 3.88 -0.97
N TYR A 174 21.13 3.54 -1.97
CA TYR A 174 20.76 2.17 -2.34
C TYR A 174 20.09 2.15 -3.72
N PRO A 175 20.02 0.98 -4.38
CA PRO A 175 19.31 0.87 -5.65
C PRO A 175 17.85 1.33 -5.52
N GLY A 176 17.42 2.18 -6.42
CA GLY A 176 16.05 2.68 -6.52
C GLY A 176 15.60 2.69 -7.98
N LEU A 177 14.36 3.04 -8.21
CA LEU A 177 13.75 3.07 -9.52
C LEU A 177 13.33 4.50 -9.90
N ASN A 178 13.13 4.78 -11.17
CA ASN A 178 12.58 6.04 -11.62
C ASN A 178 11.03 5.93 -11.61
N TYR A 179 10.45 6.09 -10.43
CA TYR A 179 8.98 6.06 -10.21
C TYR A 179 8.43 7.46 -9.90
N ARG A 180 9.02 8.47 -10.54
CA ARG A 180 8.48 9.83 -10.50
C ARG A 180 7.29 9.92 -11.43
N LEU A 181 6.14 10.36 -10.91
CA LEU A 181 5.00 10.69 -11.74
C LEU A 181 5.29 12.01 -12.48
N SER A 182 4.98 12.08 -13.77
CA SER A 182 5.17 13.32 -14.54
C SER A 182 4.15 14.39 -14.12
N ASP A 183 4.49 15.65 -14.35
CA ASP A 183 3.58 16.76 -14.03
C ASP A 183 2.29 16.72 -14.86
N ILE A 184 2.34 16.17 -16.07
CA ILE A 184 1.15 15.94 -16.92
C ILE A 184 0.22 14.95 -16.21
N ASN A 185 0.72 13.81 -15.78
CA ASN A 185 -0.05 12.80 -15.06
C ASN A 185 -0.55 13.34 -13.70
N CYS A 186 0.30 14.10 -12.99
CA CYS A 186 -0.09 14.77 -11.74
C CYS A 186 -1.25 15.74 -11.96
N SER A 187 -1.21 16.54 -13.02
CA SER A 187 -2.27 17.51 -13.35
C SER A 187 -3.59 16.82 -13.68
N LEU A 188 -3.53 15.72 -14.45
CA LEU A 188 -4.71 14.90 -14.73
C LEU A 188 -5.28 14.34 -13.42
N GLY A 189 -4.45 13.68 -12.59
CA GLY A 189 -4.86 13.11 -11.30
C GLY A 189 -5.48 14.17 -10.37
N TYR A 190 -4.89 15.35 -10.30
CA TYR A 190 -5.41 16.47 -9.50
C TYR A 190 -6.78 16.95 -10.01
N SER A 191 -6.94 17.10 -11.32
CA SER A 191 -8.22 17.43 -11.96
C SER A 191 -9.31 16.39 -11.62
N GLN A 192 -8.96 15.10 -11.67
CA GLN A 192 -9.85 13.99 -11.33
C GLN A 192 -10.20 13.99 -9.83
N LEU A 193 -9.22 14.27 -8.96
CA LEU A 193 -9.41 14.31 -7.51
C LEU A 193 -10.48 15.34 -7.09
N LYS A 194 -10.54 16.48 -7.74
CA LYS A 194 -11.60 17.50 -7.51
C LYS A 194 -13.01 16.97 -7.76
N LYS A 195 -13.16 15.90 -8.54
CA LYS A 195 -14.44 15.29 -8.93
C LYS A 195 -14.75 14.00 -8.17
N ILE A 196 -13.91 13.58 -7.23
CA ILE A 196 -13.97 12.25 -6.59
C ILE A 196 -15.33 11.95 -5.96
N ASN A 197 -15.94 12.91 -5.26
CA ASN A 197 -17.23 12.71 -4.62
C ASN A 197 -18.35 12.42 -5.64
N LYS A 198 -18.31 13.10 -6.79
CA LYS A 198 -19.25 12.85 -7.91
C LYS A 198 -19.06 11.44 -8.48
N PHE A 199 -17.80 11.00 -8.64
CA PHE A 199 -17.50 9.67 -9.17
C PHE A 199 -17.92 8.57 -8.20
N ILE A 200 -17.64 8.72 -6.90
CA ILE A 200 -18.07 7.77 -5.86
C ILE A 200 -19.60 7.68 -5.80
N SER A 201 -20.29 8.83 -5.82
CA SER A 201 -21.76 8.84 -5.81
C SER A 201 -22.37 8.10 -7.02
N LYS A 202 -21.80 8.32 -8.23
CA LYS A 202 -22.23 7.60 -9.43
C LYS A 202 -21.99 6.10 -9.34
N ARG A 203 -20.80 5.67 -8.89
CA ARG A 203 -20.47 4.25 -8.72
C ARG A 203 -21.43 3.56 -7.73
N LYS A 204 -21.73 4.22 -6.60
CA LYS A 204 -22.70 3.70 -5.61
C LYS A 204 -24.13 3.55 -6.14
N LYS A 205 -24.51 4.31 -7.18
CA LYS A 205 -25.85 4.19 -7.80
C LYS A 205 -25.91 3.03 -8.82
N ILE A 206 -24.77 2.57 -9.31
CA ILE A 206 -24.69 1.52 -10.31
C ILE A 206 -24.50 0.14 -9.64
N ALA A 207 -23.85 0.10 -8.46
CA ALA A 207 -23.66 -1.10 -7.65
C ALA A 207 -24.91 -1.47 -6.85
#